data_ee4f6bf3b3332bbfe6d3ce6bc49c3d16
#
_entry.id   ee4f6bf3b3332bbfe6d3ce6bc49c3d16
#
_cell.length_a   1.000
_cell.length_b   1.000
_cell.length_c   1.000
_cell.angle_alpha   90.00
_cell.angle_beta   90.00
_cell.angle_gamma   90.00
#
_symmetry.space_group_name_H-M   'P 1'
#
loop_
_entity.id
_entity.type
_entity.pdbx_description
1 polymer ?
#
loop_
_entity_poly.entity_id
_entity_poly.type
_entity_poly.pdbx_seq_one_letter_code
_entity_poly.pdbx_strand_id
1 'polypeptide(L)'
;MSEGVKLRTLDEVKQTVGESGLTELIASYSCPLNKEVEGYLKDASRAIQSSSMSSSVTYLALDSSTGDLLGYFTLMMKAYLVRASDLNSANRRLVKRFSEVDAAGNFNAAVYLIAQIGKNFSIPEERQIQGSDLLELAIDRFRKTKKAIGGKLVMVEREYGQPKLLEFYTDNGFKSWTTRRNAKDGMVYDQMFVVLDNA
;
A
#
# COMPACT_ATOMS: atom_id res chain seq x y z
N MET A 1 -12.74 -12.66 -4.14
CA MET A 1 -12.83 -12.08 -2.77
C MET A 1 -12.50 -13.21 -1.84
N SER A 2 -11.51 -13.06 -0.95
CA SER A 2 -11.20 -14.07 0.05
C SER A 2 -12.41 -14.25 0.96
N GLU A 3 -13.12 -15.37 0.82
CA GLU A 3 -14.18 -15.76 1.74
C GLU A 3 -13.59 -15.74 3.16
N GLY A 4 -14.28 -15.10 4.10
CA GLY A 4 -13.83 -15.03 5.49
C GLY A 4 -13.04 -13.78 5.90
N VAL A 5 -12.75 -12.83 4.99
CA VAL A 5 -12.06 -11.58 5.36
C VAL A 5 -13.01 -10.38 5.31
N LYS A 6 -13.05 -9.63 6.41
CA LYS A 6 -13.80 -8.38 6.54
C LYS A 6 -12.83 -7.21 6.59
N LEU A 7 -12.94 -6.26 5.66
CA LEU A 7 -12.17 -5.02 5.69
C LEU A 7 -12.93 -3.95 6.48
N ARG A 8 -12.22 -3.28 7.39
CA ARG A 8 -12.66 -2.08 8.11
C ARG A 8 -11.54 -1.04 8.09
N THR A 9 -11.92 0.22 8.05
CA THR A 9 -10.95 1.27 8.29
C THR A 9 -10.57 1.29 9.77
N LEU A 10 -9.39 1.80 10.05
CA LEU A 10 -8.92 1.98 11.43
C LEU A 10 -9.89 2.83 12.25
N ASP A 11 -10.48 3.87 11.63
CA ASP A 11 -11.46 4.75 12.27
C ASP A 11 -12.78 4.02 12.55
N GLU A 12 -13.29 3.17 11.63
CA GLU A 12 -14.47 2.34 11.86
C GLU A 12 -14.26 1.38 13.04
N VAL A 13 -13.08 0.76 13.13
CA VAL A 13 -12.74 -0.13 14.25
C VAL A 13 -12.67 0.67 15.55
N LYS A 14 -11.99 1.83 15.55
CA LYS A 14 -11.93 2.71 16.73
C LYS A 14 -13.32 3.11 17.21
N GLN A 15 -14.23 3.45 16.31
CA GLN A 15 -15.62 3.79 16.64
C GLN A 15 -16.40 2.60 17.22
N THR A 16 -16.08 1.37 16.80
CA THR A 16 -16.80 0.17 17.22
C THR A 16 -16.32 -0.36 18.58
N VAL A 17 -15.00 -0.43 18.80
CA VAL A 17 -14.40 -1.07 19.98
C VAL A 17 -13.77 -0.08 20.96
N GLY A 18 -13.77 1.20 20.63
CA GLY A 18 -13.11 2.25 21.41
C GLY A 18 -11.58 2.24 21.22
N GLU A 19 -10.92 3.19 21.89
CA GLU A 19 -9.46 3.35 21.80
C GLU A 19 -8.70 2.20 22.44
N SER A 20 -9.19 1.72 23.60
CA SER A 20 -8.59 0.58 24.30
C SER A 20 -8.67 -0.71 23.48
N GLY A 21 -9.85 -1.03 22.91
CA GLY A 21 -10.03 -2.22 22.08
C GLY A 21 -9.22 -2.17 20.78
N LEU A 22 -9.09 -0.98 20.16
CA LEU A 22 -8.20 -0.81 19.02
C LEU A 22 -6.73 -1.04 19.38
N THR A 23 -6.29 -0.50 20.53
CA THR A 23 -4.91 -0.67 21.01
C THR A 23 -4.62 -2.15 21.28
N GLU A 24 -5.52 -2.87 21.89
CA GLU A 24 -5.39 -4.32 22.15
C GLU A 24 -5.31 -5.11 20.83
N LEU A 25 -6.20 -4.81 19.88
CA LEU A 25 -6.19 -5.45 18.55
C LEU A 25 -4.86 -5.23 17.82
N ILE A 26 -4.34 -3.99 17.80
CA ILE A 26 -3.08 -3.64 17.16
C ILE A 26 -1.88 -4.26 17.89
N ALA A 27 -1.92 -4.38 19.20
CA ALA A 27 -0.84 -4.99 19.98
C ALA A 27 -0.58 -6.45 19.56
N SER A 28 -1.61 -7.16 19.09
CA SER A 28 -1.51 -8.53 18.56
C SER A 28 -0.75 -8.62 17.24
N TYR A 29 -0.56 -7.51 16.51
CA TYR A 29 0.07 -7.52 15.20
C TYR A 29 1.59 -7.75 15.28
N SER A 30 2.12 -8.60 14.40
CA SER A 30 3.57 -8.82 14.25
C SER A 30 3.95 -8.97 12.79
N CYS A 31 4.99 -8.24 12.36
CA CYS A 31 5.55 -8.33 11.02
C CYS A 31 7.09 -8.38 11.09
N PRO A 32 7.69 -9.53 11.46
CA PRO A 32 9.13 -9.66 11.67
C PRO A 32 9.94 -9.42 10.39
N LEU A 33 9.32 -9.59 9.22
CA LEU A 33 9.96 -9.38 7.92
C LEU A 33 10.14 -7.91 7.57
N ASN A 34 9.35 -7.00 8.17
CA ASN A 34 9.47 -5.56 7.94
C ASN A 34 9.10 -4.78 9.21
N LYS A 35 10.13 -4.30 9.90
CA LYS A 35 9.98 -3.56 11.16
C LYS A 35 9.35 -2.17 10.99
N GLU A 36 9.49 -1.55 9.81
CA GLU A 36 8.83 -0.28 9.51
C GLU A 36 7.31 -0.48 9.42
N VAL A 37 6.88 -1.52 8.69
CA VAL A 37 5.46 -1.90 8.58
C VAL A 37 4.89 -2.25 9.95
N GLU A 38 5.62 -3.03 10.77
CA GLU A 38 5.17 -3.34 12.13
C GLU A 38 5.07 -2.07 12.99
N GLY A 39 6.11 -1.25 12.99
CA GLY A 39 6.18 -0.03 13.79
C GLY A 39 5.14 1.01 13.39
N TYR A 40 4.82 1.13 12.09
CA TYR A 40 3.80 2.06 11.62
C TYR A 40 2.41 1.77 12.22
N LEU A 41 2.01 0.50 12.27
CA LEU A 41 0.72 0.13 12.83
C LEU A 41 0.74 0.16 14.36
N LYS A 42 1.81 -0.34 14.99
CA LYS A 42 1.95 -0.35 16.46
C LYS A 42 2.09 1.03 17.06
N ASP A 43 2.68 1.97 16.34
CA ASP A 43 2.60 3.39 16.66
C ASP A 43 1.24 3.91 16.19
N ALA A 44 0.19 3.57 16.93
CA ALA A 44 -1.18 3.95 16.61
C ALA A 44 -1.33 5.47 16.40
N SER A 45 -0.46 6.28 17.04
CA SER A 45 -0.47 7.74 16.86
C SER A 45 -0.15 8.12 15.40
N ARG A 46 0.77 7.43 14.73
CA ARG A 46 1.11 7.69 13.32
C ARG A 46 -0.03 7.32 12.38
N ALA A 47 -0.59 6.12 12.53
CA ALA A 47 -1.68 5.64 11.70
C ALA A 47 -2.97 6.46 11.92
N ILE A 48 -3.31 6.75 13.18
CA ILE A 48 -4.48 7.57 13.55
C ILE A 48 -4.30 9.01 13.09
N GLN A 49 -3.13 9.62 13.29
CA GLN A 49 -2.86 10.98 12.85
C GLN A 49 -2.97 11.12 11.33
N SER A 50 -2.40 10.18 10.57
CA SER A 50 -2.51 10.18 9.11
C SER A 50 -3.97 10.05 8.65
N SER A 51 -4.78 9.26 9.34
CA SER A 51 -6.21 9.11 9.07
C SER A 51 -6.98 10.40 9.43
N SER A 52 -6.75 10.96 10.61
CA SER A 52 -7.42 12.20 11.05
C SER A 52 -7.12 13.41 10.17
N MET A 53 -5.91 13.48 9.60
CA MET A 53 -5.51 14.51 8.64
C MET A 53 -6.01 14.21 7.22
N SER A 54 -6.75 13.11 7.01
CA SER A 54 -7.20 12.65 5.69
C SER A 54 -6.08 12.51 4.64
N SER A 55 -4.84 12.31 5.10
CA SER A 55 -3.68 12.13 4.23
C SER A 55 -3.56 10.70 3.71
N SER A 56 -4.10 9.73 4.46
CA SER A 56 -4.16 8.33 4.07
C SER A 56 -5.32 7.61 4.76
N VAL A 57 -5.66 6.42 4.28
CA VAL A 57 -6.66 5.54 4.93
C VAL A 57 -6.01 4.20 5.21
N THR A 58 -6.03 3.79 6.48
CA THR A 58 -5.55 2.46 6.90
C THR A 58 -6.72 1.50 7.02
N TYR A 59 -6.63 0.39 6.32
CA TYR A 59 -7.58 -0.72 6.35
C TYR A 59 -7.01 -1.89 7.14
N LEU A 60 -7.80 -2.40 8.07
CA LEU A 60 -7.54 -3.63 8.80
C LEU A 60 -8.29 -4.78 8.13
N ALA A 61 -7.58 -5.85 7.80
CA ALA A 61 -8.16 -7.09 7.31
C ALA A 61 -8.41 -8.01 8.52
N LEU A 62 -9.68 -8.23 8.83
CA LEU A 62 -10.12 -8.98 9.99
C LEU A 62 -10.71 -10.32 9.55
N ASP A 63 -10.44 -11.37 10.29
CA ASP A 63 -11.16 -12.65 10.16
C ASP A 63 -12.63 -12.41 10.49
N SER A 64 -13.52 -12.75 9.56
CA SER A 64 -14.97 -12.49 9.74
C SER A 64 -15.61 -13.36 10.81
N SER A 65 -15.00 -14.48 11.19
CA SER A 65 -15.52 -15.41 12.20
C SER A 65 -15.00 -15.13 13.61
N THR A 66 -13.70 -14.77 13.73
CA THR A 66 -13.05 -14.59 15.04
C THR A 66 -12.78 -13.11 15.37
N GLY A 67 -12.73 -12.25 14.37
CA GLY A 67 -12.36 -10.84 14.55
C GLY A 67 -10.84 -10.62 14.62
N ASP A 68 -10.02 -11.67 14.51
CA ASP A 68 -8.55 -11.55 14.54
C ASP A 68 -8.02 -10.66 13.43
N LEU A 69 -6.99 -9.89 13.73
CA LEU A 69 -6.30 -9.06 12.75
C LEU A 69 -5.39 -9.93 11.88
N LEU A 70 -5.77 -10.14 10.62
CA LEU A 70 -5.01 -10.94 9.64
C LEU A 70 -3.87 -10.15 8.98
N GLY A 71 -4.03 -8.85 8.88
CA GLY A 71 -3.09 -7.95 8.25
C GLY A 71 -3.68 -6.56 8.04
N TYR A 72 -2.89 -5.66 7.45
CA TYR A 72 -3.37 -4.32 7.15
C TYR A 72 -2.70 -3.75 5.90
N PHE A 73 -3.28 -2.69 5.37
CA PHE A 73 -2.64 -1.84 4.37
C PHE A 73 -3.10 -0.39 4.51
N THR A 74 -2.22 0.53 4.11
CA THR A 74 -2.49 1.97 4.12
C THR A 74 -2.47 2.50 2.70
N LEU A 75 -3.52 3.20 2.32
CA LEU A 75 -3.73 3.76 0.98
C LEU A 75 -3.71 5.28 1.01
N MET A 76 -3.11 5.88 -0.01
CA MET A 76 -3.13 7.33 -0.21
C MET A 76 -3.04 7.68 -1.68
N MET A 77 -3.33 8.94 -2.02
CA MET A 77 -2.99 9.52 -3.32
C MET A 77 -1.73 10.37 -3.20
N LYS A 78 -0.89 10.31 -4.22
CA LYS A 78 0.34 11.10 -4.26
C LYS A 78 0.63 11.58 -5.69
N ALA A 79 1.12 12.82 -5.81
CA ALA A 79 1.70 13.31 -7.04
C ALA A 79 3.19 12.97 -7.08
N TYR A 80 3.64 12.41 -8.19
CA TYR A 80 5.04 12.10 -8.43
C TYR A 80 5.55 12.88 -9.64
N LEU A 81 6.60 13.67 -9.42
CA LEU A 81 7.37 14.25 -10.51
C LEU A 81 8.43 13.25 -10.94
N VAL A 82 8.30 12.73 -12.16
CA VAL A 82 9.22 11.75 -12.73
C VAL A 82 9.95 12.38 -13.89
N ARG A 83 11.28 12.38 -13.82
CA ARG A 83 12.10 12.87 -14.93
C ARG A 83 12.01 11.90 -16.10
N ALA A 84 11.79 12.44 -17.29
CA ALA A 84 11.71 11.60 -18.48
C ALA A 84 13.02 10.81 -18.74
N SER A 85 14.18 11.36 -18.32
CA SER A 85 15.48 10.70 -18.40
C SER A 85 15.58 9.42 -17.56
N ASP A 86 14.84 9.35 -16.46
CA ASP A 86 14.92 8.25 -15.50
C ASP A 86 14.08 7.02 -15.94
N LEU A 87 13.32 7.18 -17.03
CA LEU A 87 12.45 6.15 -17.57
C LEU A 87 13.01 5.54 -18.86
N ASN A 88 12.94 4.23 -18.98
CA ASN A 88 13.10 3.57 -20.28
C ASN A 88 11.95 3.96 -21.23
N SER A 89 12.12 3.70 -22.52
CA SER A 89 11.18 4.13 -23.57
C SER A 89 9.76 3.56 -23.38
N ALA A 90 9.65 2.33 -22.88
CA ALA A 90 8.36 1.67 -22.64
C ALA A 90 7.62 2.32 -21.47
N ASN A 91 8.30 2.51 -20.33
CA ASN A 91 7.75 3.17 -19.16
C ASN A 91 7.39 4.63 -19.45
N ARG A 92 8.25 5.36 -20.22
CA ARG A 92 7.97 6.74 -20.64
C ARG A 92 6.67 6.83 -21.44
N ARG A 93 6.48 5.93 -22.43
CA ARG A 93 5.25 5.89 -23.24
C ARG A 93 4.02 5.60 -22.40
N LEU A 94 4.16 4.71 -21.40
CA LEU A 94 3.06 4.33 -20.52
C LEU A 94 2.68 5.48 -19.58
N VAL A 95 3.66 6.06 -18.89
CA VAL A 95 3.44 7.15 -17.92
C VAL A 95 2.85 8.39 -18.60
N LYS A 96 3.36 8.75 -19.80
CA LYS A 96 2.82 9.87 -20.60
C LYS A 96 1.31 9.78 -20.83
N ARG A 97 0.73 8.58 -20.86
CA ARG A 97 -0.72 8.39 -21.07
C ARG A 97 -1.56 8.78 -19.86
N PHE A 98 -0.95 8.86 -18.66
CA PHE A 98 -1.65 9.03 -17.38
C PHE A 98 -1.08 10.19 -16.56
N SER A 99 -0.24 11.03 -17.17
CA SER A 99 0.45 12.12 -16.51
C SER A 99 0.35 13.40 -17.34
N GLU A 100 0.42 14.52 -16.66
CA GLU A 100 0.70 15.80 -17.30
C GLU A 100 2.20 15.92 -17.59
N VAL A 101 2.54 16.57 -18.68
CA VAL A 101 3.95 16.83 -19.07
C VAL A 101 4.25 18.28 -18.78
N ASP A 102 5.28 18.55 -17.96
CA ASP A 102 5.72 19.91 -17.67
C ASP A 102 6.53 20.52 -18.84
N ALA A 103 6.86 21.80 -18.74
CA ALA A 103 7.61 22.53 -19.75
C ALA A 103 9.04 21.94 -19.97
N ALA A 104 9.60 21.24 -19.01
CA ALA A 104 10.90 20.56 -19.10
C ALA A 104 10.79 19.13 -19.66
N GLY A 105 9.56 18.66 -19.97
CA GLY A 105 9.31 17.32 -20.49
C GLY A 105 9.23 16.23 -19.41
N ASN A 106 9.17 16.58 -18.13
CA ASN A 106 8.97 15.62 -17.06
C ASN A 106 7.49 15.31 -16.87
N PHE A 107 7.20 14.18 -16.20
CA PHE A 107 5.85 13.71 -15.99
C PHE A 107 5.39 14.01 -14.56
N ASN A 108 4.27 14.68 -14.42
CA ASN A 108 3.56 14.85 -13.16
C ASN A 108 2.45 13.79 -13.10
N ALA A 109 2.73 12.69 -12.40
CA ALA A 109 1.85 11.53 -12.34
C ALA A 109 1.06 11.53 -11.02
N ALA A 110 -0.26 11.55 -11.10
CA ALA A 110 -1.12 11.22 -9.96
C ALA A 110 -1.19 9.71 -9.80
N VAL A 111 -0.77 9.21 -8.64
CA VAL A 111 -0.74 7.77 -8.36
C VAL A 111 -1.52 7.42 -7.10
N TYR A 112 -2.14 6.26 -7.10
CA TYR A 112 -2.60 5.57 -5.92
C TYR A 112 -1.41 4.86 -5.28
N LEU A 113 -1.08 5.20 -4.05
CA LEU A 113 0.06 4.61 -3.34
C LEU A 113 -0.43 3.64 -2.27
N ILE A 114 0.05 2.40 -2.31
CA ILE A 114 0.02 1.50 -1.17
C ILE A 114 1.24 1.85 -0.31
N ALA A 115 1.00 2.69 0.73
CA ALA A 115 2.08 3.24 1.54
C ALA A 115 2.61 2.22 2.55
N GLN A 116 1.75 1.35 3.06
CA GLN A 116 2.09 0.25 3.96
C GLN A 116 1.25 -0.97 3.58
N ILE A 117 1.81 -2.16 3.69
CA ILE A 117 1.10 -3.43 3.55
C ILE A 117 1.84 -4.54 4.29
N GLY A 118 1.14 -5.30 5.12
CA GLY A 118 1.74 -6.43 5.82
C GLY A 118 0.71 -7.36 6.42
N LYS A 119 0.98 -8.67 6.31
CA LYS A 119 0.20 -9.70 7.00
C LYS A 119 0.65 -9.83 8.46
N ASN A 120 -0.23 -10.34 9.30
CA ASN A 120 0.05 -10.60 10.71
C ASN A 120 0.67 -11.98 10.88
N PHE A 121 1.93 -12.05 11.32
CA PHE A 121 2.65 -13.29 11.58
C PHE A 121 2.45 -13.84 13.01
N SER A 122 1.72 -13.15 13.88
CA SER A 122 1.37 -13.69 15.21
C SER A 122 0.24 -14.74 15.15
N ILE A 123 -0.45 -14.82 14.02
CA ILE A 123 -1.52 -15.80 13.76
C ILE A 123 -0.91 -17.10 13.27
N PRO A 124 -1.44 -18.28 13.67
CA PRO A 124 -1.02 -19.58 13.14
C PRO A 124 -0.97 -19.59 11.61
N GLU A 125 0.04 -20.24 11.05
CA GLU A 125 0.36 -20.15 9.61
C GLU A 125 -0.82 -20.58 8.73
N GLU A 126 -1.57 -21.59 9.14
CA GLU A 126 -2.74 -22.12 8.45
C GLU A 126 -3.92 -21.13 8.38
N ARG A 127 -3.91 -20.10 9.25
CA ARG A 127 -4.94 -19.04 9.30
C ARG A 127 -4.45 -17.72 8.73
N GLN A 128 -3.17 -17.62 8.37
CA GLN A 128 -2.62 -16.37 7.82
C GLN A 128 -3.19 -16.09 6.44
N ILE A 129 -3.56 -14.83 6.20
CA ILE A 129 -3.88 -14.35 4.86
C ILE A 129 -2.66 -14.47 3.94
N GLN A 130 -2.86 -14.83 2.67
CA GLN A 130 -1.78 -14.79 1.69
C GLN A 130 -1.44 -13.33 1.33
N GLY A 131 -0.15 -13.05 1.10
CA GLY A 131 0.29 -11.71 0.73
C GLY A 131 -0.36 -11.19 -0.55
N SER A 132 -0.56 -12.07 -1.53
CA SER A 132 -1.28 -11.78 -2.79
C SER A 132 -2.74 -11.40 -2.55
N ASP A 133 -3.43 -12.09 -1.63
CA ASP A 133 -4.82 -11.78 -1.31
C ASP A 133 -4.95 -10.41 -0.62
N LEU A 134 -4.03 -10.12 0.29
CA LEU A 134 -4.00 -8.82 0.96
C LEU A 134 -3.70 -7.67 -0.04
N LEU A 135 -2.79 -7.91 -0.99
CA LEU A 135 -2.47 -6.96 -2.05
C LEU A 135 -3.67 -6.75 -2.99
N GLU A 136 -4.38 -7.82 -3.35
CA GLU A 136 -5.58 -7.74 -4.20
C GLU A 136 -6.71 -6.98 -3.50
N LEU A 137 -6.89 -7.15 -2.19
CA LEU A 137 -7.82 -6.36 -1.40
C LEU A 137 -7.50 -4.85 -1.45
N ALA A 138 -6.21 -4.49 -1.38
CA ALA A 138 -5.76 -3.10 -1.51
C ALA A 138 -6.04 -2.54 -2.91
N ILE A 139 -5.71 -3.31 -3.96
CA ILE A 139 -5.96 -2.94 -5.36
C ILE A 139 -7.47 -2.80 -5.63
N ASP A 140 -8.30 -3.66 -5.08
CA ASP A 140 -9.76 -3.58 -5.23
C ASP A 140 -10.33 -2.27 -4.63
N ARG A 141 -9.76 -1.76 -3.53
CA ARG A 141 -10.12 -0.43 -3.01
C ARG A 141 -9.82 0.67 -4.03
N PHE A 142 -8.67 0.61 -4.69
CA PHE A 142 -8.35 1.58 -5.74
C PHE A 142 -9.24 1.43 -6.99
N ARG A 143 -9.62 0.22 -7.38
CA ARG A 143 -10.60 0.01 -8.46
C ARG A 143 -11.96 0.68 -8.15
N LYS A 144 -12.40 0.61 -6.90
CA LYS A 144 -13.62 1.30 -6.43
C LYS A 144 -13.45 2.81 -6.42
N THR A 145 -12.33 3.31 -5.90
CA THR A 145 -12.01 4.74 -5.86
C THR A 145 -11.87 5.33 -7.26
N LYS A 146 -11.25 4.61 -8.19
CA LYS A 146 -11.12 5.00 -9.60
C LYS A 146 -12.45 5.34 -10.26
N LYS A 147 -13.55 4.67 -9.89
CA LYS A 147 -14.88 4.95 -10.43
C LYS A 147 -15.39 6.34 -10.03
N ALA A 148 -14.93 6.87 -8.90
CA ALA A 148 -15.35 8.17 -8.37
C ALA A 148 -14.45 9.32 -8.82
N ILE A 149 -13.13 9.12 -8.87
CA ILE A 149 -12.17 10.21 -9.08
C ILE A 149 -11.20 10.00 -10.25
N GLY A 150 -11.31 8.91 -10.98
CA GLY A 150 -10.36 8.55 -12.05
C GLY A 150 -9.03 8.02 -11.50
N GLY A 151 -7.97 8.07 -12.34
CA GLY A 151 -6.64 7.53 -11.99
C GLY A 151 -6.48 6.07 -12.41
N LYS A 152 -5.25 5.66 -12.73
CA LYS A 152 -4.96 4.30 -13.19
C LYS A 152 -3.66 3.72 -12.65
N LEU A 153 -2.75 4.55 -12.17
CA LEU A 153 -1.45 4.08 -11.69
C LEU A 153 -1.54 3.72 -10.21
N VAL A 154 -1.27 2.48 -9.86
CA VAL A 154 -1.03 2.04 -8.48
C VAL A 154 0.45 1.85 -8.29
N MET A 155 1.00 2.37 -7.21
CA MET A 155 2.42 2.33 -6.91
C MET A 155 2.67 1.71 -5.53
N VAL A 156 3.81 1.05 -5.41
CA VAL A 156 4.43 0.62 -4.17
C VAL A 156 5.88 1.09 -4.14
N GLU A 157 6.41 1.35 -2.95
CA GLU A 157 7.84 1.55 -2.72
C GLU A 157 8.35 0.36 -1.90
N ARG A 158 9.29 -0.40 -2.46
CA ARG A 158 9.95 -1.49 -1.76
C ARG A 158 11.40 -1.17 -1.50
N GLU A 159 11.95 -1.67 -0.42
CA GLU A 159 13.38 -1.56 -0.14
C GLU A 159 14.19 -2.25 -1.26
N TYR A 160 15.17 -1.54 -1.80
CA TYR A 160 16.08 -2.09 -2.81
C TYR A 160 16.95 -3.20 -2.21
N GLY A 161 17.29 -4.21 -3.01
CA GLY A 161 18.10 -5.33 -2.53
C GLY A 161 17.33 -6.47 -1.86
N GLN A 162 15.98 -6.43 -1.85
CA GLN A 162 15.12 -7.48 -1.34
C GLN A 162 14.53 -8.32 -2.50
N PRO A 163 15.21 -9.40 -2.96
CA PRO A 163 14.80 -10.13 -4.18
C PRO A 163 13.43 -10.79 -4.04
N LYS A 164 13.10 -11.32 -2.87
CA LYS A 164 11.78 -11.94 -2.63
C LYS A 164 10.62 -10.93 -2.74
N LEU A 165 10.83 -9.68 -2.32
CA LEU A 165 9.83 -8.62 -2.51
C LEU A 165 9.71 -8.19 -3.96
N LEU A 166 10.83 -8.16 -4.70
CA LEU A 166 10.80 -7.89 -6.13
C LEU A 166 9.99 -8.95 -6.87
N GLU A 167 10.30 -10.23 -6.64
CA GLU A 167 9.58 -11.37 -7.20
C GLU A 167 8.08 -11.28 -6.86
N PHE A 168 7.74 -11.11 -5.58
CA PHE A 168 6.36 -10.98 -5.12
C PHE A 168 5.58 -9.91 -5.89
N TYR A 169 6.11 -8.69 -6.00
CA TYR A 169 5.41 -7.63 -6.72
C TYR A 169 5.38 -7.88 -8.24
N THR A 170 6.44 -8.44 -8.81
CA THR A 170 6.49 -8.77 -10.24
C THR A 170 5.45 -9.83 -10.60
N ASP A 171 5.32 -10.88 -9.80
CA ASP A 171 4.32 -11.93 -9.98
C ASP A 171 2.87 -11.41 -9.86
N ASN A 172 2.69 -10.32 -9.10
CA ASN A 172 1.42 -9.60 -8.99
C ASN A 172 1.28 -8.46 -10.03
N GLY A 173 2.07 -8.46 -11.10
CA GLY A 173 1.93 -7.58 -12.25
C GLY A 173 2.57 -6.21 -12.13
N PHE A 174 3.27 -5.92 -11.03
CA PHE A 174 4.00 -4.67 -10.87
C PHE A 174 5.29 -4.67 -11.69
N LYS A 175 5.67 -3.50 -12.18
CA LYS A 175 6.88 -3.26 -12.96
C LYS A 175 7.72 -2.19 -12.29
N SER A 176 9.03 -2.39 -12.23
CA SER A 176 9.95 -1.36 -11.74
C SER A 176 9.85 -0.11 -12.61
N TRP A 177 9.76 1.03 -11.97
CA TRP A 177 9.66 2.33 -12.60
C TRP A 177 10.99 3.07 -12.52
N THR A 178 11.39 3.43 -11.27
CA THR A 178 12.63 4.12 -10.95
C THR A 178 13.04 3.81 -9.51
N THR A 179 14.19 4.30 -9.10
CA THR A 179 14.65 4.20 -7.71
C THR A 179 14.64 5.58 -7.05
N ARG A 180 14.38 5.61 -5.76
CA ARG A 180 14.43 6.81 -4.93
C ARG A 180 15.34 6.57 -3.71
N ARG A 181 16.27 7.49 -3.47
CA ARG A 181 17.03 7.52 -2.22
C ARG A 181 16.31 8.40 -1.20
N ASN A 182 16.07 7.88 -0.02
CA ASN A 182 15.53 8.64 1.10
C ASN A 182 16.64 9.52 1.69
N ALA A 183 16.40 10.82 1.78
CA ALA A 183 17.39 11.78 2.26
C ALA A 183 17.68 11.67 3.77
N LYS A 184 16.76 11.08 4.55
CA LYS A 184 16.89 10.98 6.02
C LYS A 184 17.81 9.84 6.46
N ASP A 185 17.69 8.68 5.84
CA ASP A 185 18.36 7.43 6.23
C ASP A 185 19.28 6.87 5.14
N GLY A 186 19.28 7.47 3.94
CA GLY A 186 20.06 7.02 2.80
C GLY A 186 19.54 5.74 2.14
N MET A 187 18.45 5.17 2.61
CA MET A 187 17.85 3.95 2.06
C MET A 187 17.41 4.18 0.61
N VAL A 188 17.60 3.15 -0.22
CA VAL A 188 17.16 3.16 -1.62
C VAL A 188 15.90 2.33 -1.75
N TYR A 189 14.89 2.92 -2.34
CA TYR A 189 13.62 2.26 -2.63
C TYR A 189 13.45 2.10 -4.14
N ASP A 190 13.01 0.92 -4.55
CA ASP A 190 12.53 0.66 -5.91
C ASP A 190 11.04 1.02 -5.97
N GLN A 191 10.70 1.93 -6.84
CA GLN A 191 9.33 2.35 -7.10
C GLN A 191 8.76 1.45 -8.18
N MET A 192 7.76 0.66 -7.82
CA MET A 192 7.09 -0.25 -8.74
C MET A 192 5.64 0.17 -8.95
N PHE A 193 5.13 -0.04 -10.14
CA PHE A 193 3.76 0.33 -10.49
C PHE A 193 3.03 -0.78 -11.24
N VAL A 194 1.70 -0.74 -11.13
CA VAL A 194 0.77 -1.50 -11.97
C VAL A 194 -0.31 -0.55 -12.49
N VAL A 195 -0.83 -0.83 -13.67
CA VAL A 195 -1.93 -0.07 -14.27
C VAL A 195 -3.23 -0.79 -13.97
N LEU A 196 -4.19 -0.09 -13.37
CA LEU A 196 -5.53 -0.63 -13.15
C LEU A 196 -6.24 -0.84 -14.48
N ASP A 197 -6.70 -2.05 -14.72
CA ASP A 197 -7.52 -2.37 -15.87
C ASP A 197 -8.85 -1.61 -15.87
N ASN A 198 -9.42 -1.44 -17.05
CA ASN A 198 -10.79 -1.00 -17.19
C ASN A 198 -11.69 -2.16 -16.77
N ALA A 199 -12.29 -2.04 -15.57
CA ALA A 199 -13.42 -2.90 -15.20
C ALA A 199 -14.68 -2.41 -15.87
#